data_3aa86ab5effff0e6952bbd14c1a24cfe
#
_entry.id   3aa86ab5effff0e6952bbd14c1a24cfe
#
_cell.length_a   1.000
_cell.length_b   1.000
_cell.length_c   1.000
_cell.angle_alpha   90.00
_cell.angle_beta   90.00
_cell.angle_gamma   90.00
#
_symmetry.space_group_name_H-M   'P 1'
#
loop_
_entity.id
_entity.type
_entity.pdbx_description
1 polymer ?
#
loop_
_entity_poly.entity_id
_entity_poly.type
_entity_poly.pdbx_seq_one_letter_code
_entity_poly.pdbx_strand_id
1 'polypeptide(L)'
;MNNNKTLYYIVGVVLVVVAAAGGYFYGYMVGQKSSETEIANLKSSLATYFPPPPEEVFSLSGTVKDIGKDFIEIEIISFVQFPPQPGATTPTEVRTVRVGPETQITEFTFERTAPPVPTGGSVLPQEVPEKKIEFSDLKVGDQVKVEAAQNIKSEMEFTATKVQKIPTTAFSAPVTETKTPSL
;
A
#
# COMPACT_ATOMS: atom_id res chain seq x y z
N MET A 1 -72.11 6.75 31.43
CA MET A 1 -70.86 6.12 30.80
C MET A 1 -69.66 6.58 31.61
N ASN A 2 -68.81 5.61 32.12
CA ASN A 2 -67.75 5.91 33.08
C ASN A 2 -66.58 6.58 32.38
N ASN A 3 -66.49 7.90 32.39
CA ASN A 3 -65.38 8.67 31.83
C ASN A 3 -64.02 8.27 32.39
N ASN A 4 -63.95 7.70 33.57
CA ASN A 4 -62.70 7.30 34.21
C ASN A 4 -62.02 6.13 33.49
N LYS A 5 -62.73 5.17 32.92
CA LYS A 5 -62.12 4.04 32.19
C LYS A 5 -61.44 4.52 30.92
N THR A 6 -62.04 5.44 30.18
CA THR A 6 -61.44 6.02 28.97
C THR A 6 -60.18 6.79 29.31
N LEU A 7 -60.12 7.50 30.43
CA LEU A 7 -58.91 8.21 30.88
C LEU A 7 -57.72 7.25 31.14
N TYR A 8 -58.01 6.13 31.84
CA TYR A 8 -56.96 5.12 32.08
C TYR A 8 -56.37 4.51 30.80
N TYR A 9 -57.20 4.25 29.78
CA TYR A 9 -56.75 3.76 28.50
C TYR A 9 -55.86 4.77 27.78
N ILE A 10 -56.23 6.04 27.79
CA ILE A 10 -55.43 7.12 27.16
C ILE A 10 -54.09 7.25 27.87
N VAL A 11 -54.04 7.27 29.20
CA VAL A 11 -52.79 7.34 29.97
C VAL A 11 -51.91 6.12 29.72
N GLY A 12 -52.49 4.92 29.65
CA GLY A 12 -51.77 3.71 29.34
C GLY A 12 -51.11 3.74 27.97
N VAL A 13 -51.82 4.19 26.94
CA VAL A 13 -51.29 4.33 25.59
C VAL A 13 -50.15 5.36 25.55
N VAL A 14 -50.32 6.50 26.20
CA VAL A 14 -49.25 7.53 26.26
C VAL A 14 -47.99 6.99 26.94
N LEU A 15 -48.11 6.26 28.04
CA LEU A 15 -46.98 5.64 28.72
C LEU A 15 -46.22 4.64 27.84
N VAL A 16 -46.94 3.82 27.08
CA VAL A 16 -46.31 2.86 26.14
C VAL A 16 -45.55 3.60 25.03
N VAL A 17 -46.11 4.65 24.47
CA VAL A 17 -45.45 5.45 23.43
C VAL A 17 -44.19 6.13 23.96
N VAL A 18 -44.26 6.71 25.18
CA VAL A 18 -43.08 7.34 25.80
C VAL A 18 -42.01 6.31 26.12
N ALA A 19 -42.37 5.14 26.61
CA ALA A 19 -41.40 4.05 26.87
C ALA A 19 -40.76 3.54 25.58
N ALA A 20 -41.51 3.38 24.50
CA ALA A 20 -40.98 2.96 23.21
C ALA A 20 -40.05 4.01 22.60
N ALA A 21 -40.45 5.27 22.62
CA ALA A 21 -39.59 6.38 22.12
C ALA A 21 -38.31 6.53 22.94
N GLY A 22 -38.39 6.46 24.26
CA GLY A 22 -37.24 6.53 25.17
C GLY A 22 -36.27 5.35 24.97
N GLY A 23 -36.81 4.13 24.85
CA GLY A 23 -36.02 2.93 24.59
C GLY A 23 -35.31 2.99 23.24
N TYR A 24 -36.00 3.45 22.19
CA TYR A 24 -35.38 3.64 20.86
C TYR A 24 -34.25 4.67 20.89
N PHE A 25 -34.46 5.81 21.52
CA PHE A 25 -33.46 6.88 21.61
C PHE A 25 -32.23 6.47 22.43
N TYR A 26 -32.48 5.79 23.54
CA TYR A 26 -31.41 5.25 24.38
C TYR A 26 -30.61 4.17 23.65
N GLY A 27 -31.27 3.23 22.98
CA GLY A 27 -30.63 2.18 22.19
C GLY A 27 -29.79 2.74 21.04
N TYR A 28 -30.29 3.78 20.37
CA TYR A 28 -29.57 4.47 19.30
C TYR A 28 -28.27 5.15 19.82
N MET A 29 -28.37 5.89 20.94
CA MET A 29 -27.19 6.54 21.54
C MET A 29 -26.12 5.55 22.01
N VAL A 30 -26.55 4.46 22.66
CA VAL A 30 -25.60 3.44 23.15
C VAL A 30 -24.96 2.69 21.98
N GLY A 31 -25.73 2.37 20.93
CA GLY A 31 -25.24 1.71 19.74
C GLY A 31 -24.18 2.52 18.99
N GLN A 32 -24.38 3.84 18.84
CA GLN A 32 -23.37 4.71 18.21
C GLN A 32 -22.05 4.75 18.99
N LYS A 33 -22.09 4.94 20.30
CA LYS A 33 -20.89 4.98 21.14
C LYS A 33 -20.11 3.67 21.12
N SER A 34 -20.80 2.54 21.09
CA SER A 34 -20.17 1.21 21.01
C SER A 34 -19.41 1.05 19.68
N SER A 35 -20.04 1.43 18.57
CA SER A 35 -19.42 1.35 17.24
C SER A 35 -18.19 2.26 17.09
N GLU A 36 -18.24 3.48 17.63
CA GLU A 36 -17.10 4.40 17.62
C GLU A 36 -15.89 3.83 18.40
N THR A 37 -16.15 3.22 19.54
CA THR A 37 -15.10 2.60 20.37
C THR A 37 -14.50 1.39 19.67
N GLU A 38 -15.29 0.55 19.04
CA GLU A 38 -14.82 -0.59 18.25
C GLU A 38 -13.98 -0.15 17.05
N ILE A 39 -14.43 0.87 16.31
CA ILE A 39 -13.67 1.45 15.20
C ILE A 39 -12.35 2.05 15.69
N ALA A 40 -12.33 2.74 16.83
CA ALA A 40 -11.12 3.30 17.41
C ALA A 40 -10.13 2.19 17.84
N ASN A 41 -10.62 1.11 18.44
CA ASN A 41 -9.81 -0.04 18.82
C ASN A 41 -9.25 -0.77 17.61
N LEU A 42 -10.06 -0.97 16.56
CA LEU A 42 -9.62 -1.57 15.30
C LEU A 42 -8.56 -0.70 14.62
N LYS A 43 -8.75 0.61 14.56
CA LYS A 43 -7.75 1.55 14.02
C LYS A 43 -6.45 1.51 14.82
N SER A 44 -6.53 1.47 16.15
CA SER A 44 -5.34 1.37 17.01
C SER A 44 -4.60 0.05 16.80
N SER A 45 -5.31 -1.06 16.68
CA SER A 45 -4.72 -2.37 16.40
C SER A 45 -4.08 -2.40 15.01
N LEU A 46 -4.76 -1.84 14.00
CA LEU A 46 -4.22 -1.73 12.64
C LEU A 46 -2.96 -0.84 12.60
N ALA A 47 -2.93 0.27 13.33
CA ALA A 47 -1.77 1.15 13.38
C ALA A 47 -0.52 0.47 13.97
N THR A 48 -0.70 -0.57 14.79
CA THR A 48 0.42 -1.37 15.32
C THR A 48 1.03 -2.26 14.24
N TYR A 49 0.21 -2.80 13.33
CA TYR A 49 0.68 -3.68 12.26
C TYR A 49 1.04 -2.93 10.98
N PHE A 50 0.44 -1.77 10.77
CA PHE A 50 0.65 -0.92 9.60
C PHE A 50 1.08 0.47 10.07
N PRO A 51 2.40 0.72 10.19
CA PRO A 51 2.89 2.03 10.56
C PRO A 51 2.39 3.10 9.56
N PRO A 52 2.18 4.33 10.00
CA PRO A 52 1.79 5.41 9.11
C PRO A 52 2.81 5.54 7.96
N PRO A 53 2.35 5.98 6.76
CA PRO A 53 3.26 6.23 5.66
C PRO A 53 4.40 7.17 6.10
N PRO A 54 5.63 6.95 5.61
CA PRO A 54 6.76 7.79 5.97
C PRO A 54 6.46 9.26 5.66
N GLU A 55 6.93 10.16 6.52
CA GLU A 55 6.76 11.61 6.30
C GLU A 55 7.58 12.09 5.12
N GLU A 56 8.75 11.50 4.91
CA GLU A 56 9.67 11.81 3.82
C GLU A 56 9.92 10.56 2.98
N VAL A 57 10.00 10.76 1.67
CA VAL A 57 10.26 9.71 0.69
C VAL A 57 11.39 10.18 -0.23
N PHE A 58 12.49 9.44 -0.24
CA PHE A 58 13.66 9.73 -1.07
C PHE A 58 13.86 8.68 -2.18
N SER A 59 13.05 7.64 -2.21
CA SER A 59 13.11 6.63 -3.26
C SER A 59 11.73 6.12 -3.62
N LEU A 60 11.54 5.82 -4.91
CA LEU A 60 10.32 5.27 -5.47
C LEU A 60 10.65 4.06 -6.34
N SER A 61 9.75 3.09 -6.35
CA SER A 61 9.81 1.97 -7.29
C SER A 61 8.60 2.01 -8.21
N GLY A 62 8.83 1.75 -9.48
CA GLY A 62 7.76 1.79 -10.47
C GLY A 62 8.14 1.10 -11.77
N THR A 63 7.19 1.10 -12.71
CA THR A 63 7.38 0.58 -14.06
C THR A 63 7.56 1.73 -15.04
N VAL A 64 8.57 1.66 -15.89
CA VAL A 64 8.82 2.66 -16.93
C VAL A 64 7.66 2.64 -17.94
N LYS A 65 7.00 3.78 -18.13
CA LYS A 65 5.89 3.98 -19.07
C LYS A 65 6.32 4.65 -20.36
N ASP A 66 7.22 5.62 -20.23
CA ASP A 66 7.76 6.35 -21.37
C ASP A 66 9.22 6.78 -21.10
N ILE A 67 9.98 7.00 -22.16
CA ILE A 67 11.38 7.41 -22.10
C ILE A 67 11.58 8.57 -23.08
N GLY A 68 11.90 9.74 -22.52
CA GLY A 68 12.26 10.92 -23.30
C GLY A 68 13.76 11.02 -23.52
N LYS A 69 14.21 12.22 -23.90
CA LYS A 69 15.63 12.46 -24.15
C LYS A 69 16.46 12.51 -22.86
N ASP A 70 15.92 13.07 -21.81
CA ASP A 70 16.53 13.35 -20.50
C ASP A 70 15.61 13.05 -19.32
N PHE A 71 14.55 12.28 -19.55
CA PHE A 71 13.60 11.87 -18.53
C PHE A 71 13.02 10.50 -18.80
N ILE A 72 12.50 9.88 -17.75
CA ILE A 72 11.63 8.70 -17.82
C ILE A 72 10.32 9.00 -17.11
N GLU A 73 9.23 8.47 -17.61
CA GLU A 73 7.95 8.42 -16.88
C GLU A 73 7.80 7.07 -16.21
N ILE A 74 7.57 7.07 -14.91
CA ILE A 74 7.36 5.85 -14.13
C ILE A 74 5.94 5.81 -13.58
N GLU A 75 5.29 4.66 -13.70
CA GLU A 75 4.04 4.37 -13.02
C GLU A 75 4.34 3.74 -11.67
N ILE A 76 3.88 4.38 -10.62
CA ILE A 76 4.05 3.92 -9.24
C ILE A 76 2.70 3.60 -8.62
N ILE A 77 2.69 2.78 -7.58
CA ILE A 77 1.52 2.63 -6.71
C ILE A 77 1.46 3.88 -5.84
N SER A 78 0.33 4.58 -5.90
CA SER A 78 0.12 5.78 -5.09
C SER A 78 0.14 5.45 -3.61
N PHE A 79 0.75 6.32 -2.79
CA PHE A 79 0.80 6.18 -1.33
C PHE A 79 -0.56 6.37 -0.63
N VAL A 80 -1.64 6.41 -1.39
CA VAL A 80 -2.99 6.68 -0.89
C VAL A 80 -3.57 5.45 -0.20
N GLN A 81 -3.75 5.60 1.12
CA GLN A 81 -4.58 4.76 2.01
C GLN A 81 -4.27 3.25 2.04
N PHE A 82 -3.58 2.89 3.09
CA PHE A 82 -3.53 1.50 3.53
C PHE A 82 -4.36 1.36 4.83
N PRO A 83 -5.22 0.36 5.00
CA PRO A 83 -5.47 -0.78 4.10
C PRO A 83 -6.35 -0.41 2.90
N PRO A 84 -6.15 -1.08 1.75
CA PRO A 84 -6.99 -0.89 0.58
C PRO A 84 -8.43 -1.31 0.91
N GLN A 85 -9.41 -0.53 0.45
CA GLN A 85 -10.80 -0.91 0.60
C GLN A 85 -11.09 -2.18 -0.22
N PRO A 86 -11.86 -3.15 0.30
CA PRO A 86 -12.24 -4.33 -0.45
C PRO A 86 -12.90 -3.95 -1.78
N GLY A 87 -12.34 -4.43 -2.90
CA GLY A 87 -12.82 -4.14 -4.25
C GLY A 87 -12.32 -2.83 -4.87
N ALA A 88 -11.50 -2.04 -4.18
CA ALA A 88 -10.86 -0.88 -4.78
C ALA A 88 -9.69 -1.32 -5.66
N THR A 89 -9.60 -0.77 -6.86
CA THR A 89 -8.40 -0.85 -7.70
C THR A 89 -7.27 -0.09 -6.99
N THR A 90 -6.09 -0.69 -6.96
CA THR A 90 -4.90 0.00 -6.42
C THR A 90 -4.65 1.26 -7.26
N PRO A 91 -4.73 2.45 -6.66
CA PRO A 91 -4.50 3.66 -7.42
C PRO A 91 -3.04 3.73 -7.85
N THR A 92 -2.82 3.97 -9.14
CA THR A 92 -1.50 4.23 -9.71
C THR A 92 -1.39 5.69 -10.11
N GLU A 93 -0.19 6.22 -10.09
CA GLU A 93 0.12 7.56 -10.59
C GLU A 93 1.39 7.53 -11.43
N VAL A 94 1.46 8.43 -12.41
CA VAL A 94 2.64 8.58 -13.28
C VAL A 94 3.45 9.76 -12.79
N ARG A 95 4.77 9.57 -12.65
CA ARG A 95 5.73 10.60 -12.27
C ARG A 95 6.84 10.75 -13.29
N THR A 96 7.24 11.98 -13.54
CA THR A 96 8.34 12.30 -14.44
C THR A 96 9.64 12.38 -13.65
N VAL A 97 10.60 11.58 -14.04
CA VAL A 97 11.93 11.50 -13.41
C VAL A 97 12.97 12.04 -14.38
N ARG A 98 13.58 13.17 -14.06
CA ARG A 98 14.66 13.73 -14.84
C ARG A 98 15.97 13.01 -14.56
N VAL A 99 16.67 12.69 -15.64
CA VAL A 99 17.95 11.99 -15.62
C VAL A 99 19.03 12.94 -16.13
N GLY A 100 19.87 13.39 -15.24
CA GLY A 100 20.98 14.30 -15.57
C GLY A 100 22.30 13.59 -15.75
N PRO A 101 23.37 14.32 -16.10
CA PRO A 101 24.71 13.77 -16.28
C PRO A 101 25.31 13.18 -14.99
N GLU A 102 24.86 13.64 -13.83
CA GLU A 102 25.29 13.18 -12.51
C GLU A 102 24.46 11.98 -12.02
N THR A 103 23.40 11.60 -12.74
CA THR A 103 22.53 10.47 -12.36
C THR A 103 23.25 9.16 -12.59
N GLN A 104 23.39 8.34 -11.56
CA GLN A 104 23.94 6.99 -11.68
C GLN A 104 22.85 6.04 -12.16
N ILE A 105 23.14 5.29 -13.24
CA ILE A 105 22.23 4.29 -13.76
C ILE A 105 22.87 2.90 -13.60
N THR A 106 22.19 2.03 -12.86
CA THR A 106 22.71 0.69 -12.54
C THR A 106 21.64 -0.38 -12.77
N GLU A 107 22.06 -1.62 -12.90
CA GLU A 107 21.20 -2.78 -12.96
C GLU A 107 21.58 -3.75 -11.85
N PHE A 108 20.61 -4.30 -11.14
CA PHE A 108 20.86 -5.38 -10.18
C PHE A 108 21.27 -6.65 -10.92
N THR A 109 22.36 -7.25 -10.50
CA THR A 109 22.78 -8.54 -11.01
C THR A 109 22.51 -9.59 -9.94
N PHE A 110 21.49 -10.41 -10.16
CA PHE A 110 21.27 -11.59 -9.31
C PHE A 110 22.16 -12.74 -9.80
N GLU A 111 23.38 -12.81 -9.28
CA GLU A 111 24.15 -14.04 -9.43
C GLU A 111 23.47 -15.12 -8.57
N ARG A 112 22.92 -16.15 -9.22
CA ARG A 112 22.45 -17.36 -8.55
C ARG A 112 23.64 -18.21 -8.08
N THR A 113 24.54 -17.62 -7.33
CA THR A 113 25.51 -18.42 -6.58
C THR A 113 24.73 -19.03 -5.42
N ALA A 114 24.60 -20.34 -5.39
CA ALA A 114 23.99 -21.03 -4.26
C ALA A 114 24.66 -20.49 -2.98
N PRO A 115 23.90 -19.98 -2.01
CA PRO A 115 24.51 -19.44 -0.81
C PRO A 115 25.40 -20.53 -0.19
N PRO A 116 26.63 -20.19 0.22
CA PRO A 116 27.46 -21.15 0.96
C PRO A 116 26.65 -21.58 2.18
N VAL A 117 26.53 -22.89 2.36
CA VAL A 117 25.82 -23.47 3.52
C VAL A 117 26.46 -22.88 4.77
N PRO A 118 25.72 -22.13 5.60
CA PRO A 118 26.30 -21.44 6.74
C PRO A 118 26.76 -22.48 7.76
N THR A 119 28.05 -22.67 7.84
CA THR A 119 28.68 -23.40 8.94
C THR A 119 28.85 -22.42 10.09
N GLY A 120 27.74 -22.12 10.80
CA GLY A 120 27.76 -21.50 12.13
C GLY A 120 28.40 -20.12 12.24
N GLY A 121 28.04 -19.13 11.41
CA GLY A 121 28.50 -17.74 11.55
C GLY A 121 27.40 -16.75 11.18
N SER A 122 27.41 -15.55 11.78
CA SER A 122 26.53 -14.45 11.39
C SER A 122 26.71 -14.13 9.92
N VAL A 123 25.70 -14.35 9.11
CA VAL A 123 25.69 -13.94 7.70
C VAL A 123 25.54 -12.44 7.68
N LEU A 124 26.63 -11.72 7.40
CA LEU A 124 26.56 -10.29 7.07
C LEU A 124 25.72 -10.14 5.78
N PRO A 125 24.89 -9.06 5.68
CA PRO A 125 24.16 -8.76 4.46
C PRO A 125 25.17 -8.69 3.29
N GLN A 126 25.04 -9.58 2.32
CA GLN A 126 25.87 -9.59 1.14
C GLN A 126 25.41 -8.45 0.23
N GLU A 127 26.28 -7.52 -0.08
CA GLU A 127 25.97 -6.47 -1.06
C GLU A 127 25.64 -7.12 -2.40
N VAL A 128 24.47 -6.80 -2.92
CA VAL A 128 24.05 -7.26 -4.24
C VAL A 128 24.89 -6.53 -5.28
N PRO A 129 25.63 -7.23 -6.15
CA PRO A 129 26.47 -6.56 -7.13
C PRO A 129 25.62 -5.75 -8.11
N GLU A 130 25.99 -4.49 -8.28
CA GLU A 130 25.37 -3.57 -9.22
C GLU A 130 26.26 -3.40 -10.43
N LYS A 131 25.68 -3.52 -11.62
CA LYS A 131 26.35 -3.24 -12.88
C LYS A 131 25.94 -1.85 -13.36
N LYS A 132 26.92 -0.99 -13.68
CA LYS A 132 26.64 0.29 -14.32
C LYS A 132 26.14 0.05 -15.76
N ILE A 133 25.03 0.69 -16.12
CA ILE A 133 24.43 0.65 -17.46
C ILE A 133 24.22 2.07 -17.98
N GLU A 134 23.89 2.22 -19.26
CA GLU A 134 23.61 3.50 -19.88
C GLU A 134 22.10 3.78 -19.87
N PHE A 135 21.73 5.07 -20.04
CA PHE A 135 20.34 5.49 -20.13
C PHE A 135 19.60 4.78 -21.29
N SER A 136 20.30 4.53 -22.40
CA SER A 136 19.82 3.80 -23.58
C SER A 136 19.47 2.32 -23.32
N ASP A 137 19.93 1.74 -22.21
CA ASP A 137 19.64 0.36 -21.83
C ASP A 137 18.29 0.21 -21.11
N LEU A 138 17.70 1.34 -20.69
CA LEU A 138 16.36 1.35 -20.12
C LEU A 138 15.30 1.19 -21.21
N LYS A 139 14.24 0.44 -20.91
CA LYS A 139 13.14 0.17 -21.84
C LYS A 139 11.80 0.40 -21.15
N VAL A 140 10.80 0.77 -21.95
CA VAL A 140 9.40 0.78 -21.49
C VAL A 140 9.01 -0.62 -21.01
N GLY A 141 8.41 -0.68 -19.83
CA GLY A 141 8.08 -1.92 -19.13
C GLY A 141 9.13 -2.39 -18.12
N ASP A 142 10.32 -1.81 -18.10
CA ASP A 142 11.32 -2.13 -17.08
C ASP A 142 10.84 -1.70 -15.68
N GLN A 143 11.14 -2.54 -14.70
CA GLN A 143 10.97 -2.16 -13.30
C GLN A 143 12.20 -1.39 -12.83
N VAL A 144 11.98 -0.24 -12.23
CA VAL A 144 13.07 0.62 -11.74
C VAL A 144 12.83 1.06 -10.30
N LYS A 145 13.92 1.22 -9.56
CA LYS A 145 13.97 1.96 -8.32
C LYS A 145 14.70 3.27 -8.59
N VAL A 146 14.09 4.37 -8.22
CA VAL A 146 14.65 5.71 -8.41
C VAL A 146 14.92 6.33 -7.05
N GLU A 147 16.09 6.95 -6.89
CA GLU A 147 16.48 7.68 -5.68
C GLU A 147 16.70 9.16 -6.01
N ALA A 148 16.30 10.03 -5.08
CA ALA A 148 16.45 11.48 -5.20
C ALA A 148 17.11 12.06 -3.94
N ALA A 149 17.76 13.20 -4.08
CA ALA A 149 18.38 13.90 -2.96
C ALA A 149 17.36 14.68 -2.09
N GLN A 150 16.17 14.93 -2.62
CA GLN A 150 15.11 15.67 -1.96
C GLN A 150 13.92 14.77 -1.64
N ASN A 151 13.04 15.22 -0.75
CA ASN A 151 11.79 14.54 -0.46
C ASN A 151 10.86 14.62 -1.68
N ILE A 152 10.53 13.46 -2.25
CA ILE A 152 9.73 13.31 -3.46
C ILE A 152 8.31 12.76 -3.19
N LYS A 153 7.86 12.78 -1.94
CA LYS A 153 6.56 12.22 -1.56
C LYS A 153 5.39 12.79 -2.36
N SER A 154 5.38 14.09 -2.58
CA SER A 154 4.33 14.82 -3.31
C SER A 154 4.77 15.36 -4.67
N GLU A 155 6.02 15.16 -5.06
CA GLU A 155 6.58 15.69 -6.30
C GLU A 155 6.16 14.84 -7.49
N MET A 156 5.51 15.47 -8.48
CA MET A 156 5.13 14.80 -9.73
C MET A 156 6.28 14.75 -10.73
N GLU A 157 7.26 15.66 -10.56
CA GLU A 157 8.47 15.75 -11.37
C GLU A 157 9.66 16.03 -10.46
N PHE A 158 10.74 15.25 -10.60
CA PHE A 158 11.95 15.43 -9.79
C PHE A 158 13.19 14.90 -10.53
N THR A 159 14.38 15.29 -10.05
CA THR A 159 15.66 14.83 -10.59
C THR A 159 16.18 13.64 -9.79
N ALA A 160 16.51 12.56 -10.49
CA ALA A 160 17.09 11.39 -9.88
C ALA A 160 18.60 11.56 -9.61
N THR A 161 19.05 11.08 -8.47
CA THR A 161 20.48 10.83 -8.18
C THR A 161 20.91 9.46 -8.63
N LYS A 162 20.00 8.48 -8.55
CA LYS A 162 20.24 7.11 -8.97
C LYS A 162 18.99 6.50 -9.60
N VAL A 163 19.15 5.76 -10.68
CA VAL A 163 18.13 4.92 -11.30
C VAL A 163 18.66 3.50 -11.35
N GLN A 164 17.95 2.57 -10.73
CA GLN A 164 18.36 1.18 -10.62
C GLN A 164 17.33 0.29 -11.29
N LYS A 165 17.74 -0.38 -12.37
CA LYS A 165 16.93 -1.35 -13.09
C LYS A 165 16.86 -2.66 -12.32
N ILE A 166 15.64 -3.18 -12.14
CA ILE A 166 15.37 -4.45 -11.49
C ILE A 166 15.09 -5.49 -12.57
N PRO A 167 15.89 -6.55 -12.72
CA PRO A 167 15.69 -7.54 -13.78
C PRO A 167 14.36 -8.31 -13.54
N THR A 168 13.53 -8.36 -14.55
CA THR A 168 12.21 -9.00 -14.51
C THR A 168 12.28 -10.51 -14.25
N THR A 169 13.41 -11.15 -14.60
CA THR A 169 13.63 -12.58 -14.38
C THR A 169 13.75 -13.00 -12.90
N ALA A 170 13.93 -12.04 -11.99
CA ALA A 170 13.99 -12.32 -10.56
C ALA A 170 12.69 -12.88 -9.96
N PHE A 171 11.54 -12.62 -10.61
CA PHE A 171 10.21 -12.98 -10.10
C PHE A 171 9.52 -14.12 -10.87
N SER A 172 10.15 -14.66 -11.92
CA SER A 172 9.63 -15.85 -12.57
C SER A 172 9.89 -17.06 -11.68
N ALA A 173 8.91 -17.41 -10.83
CA ALA A 173 8.95 -18.67 -10.11
C ALA A 173 9.08 -19.82 -11.13
N PRO A 174 9.93 -20.83 -10.91
CA PRO A 174 10.00 -21.99 -11.78
C PRO A 174 8.62 -22.63 -11.82
N VAL A 175 7.98 -22.65 -12.99
CA VAL A 175 6.79 -23.45 -13.22
C VAL A 175 7.21 -24.91 -13.06
N THR A 176 6.91 -25.47 -11.91
CA THR A 176 7.07 -26.91 -11.69
C THR A 176 6.02 -27.59 -12.55
N GLU A 177 6.41 -28.05 -13.74
CA GLU A 177 5.59 -28.96 -14.53
C GLU A 177 5.30 -30.19 -13.68
N THR A 178 4.10 -30.26 -13.13
CA THR A 178 3.61 -31.46 -12.45
C THR A 178 3.38 -32.50 -13.55
N LYS A 179 4.39 -33.35 -13.76
CA LYS A 179 4.28 -34.52 -14.63
C LYS A 179 3.17 -35.42 -14.08
N THR A 180 2.01 -35.37 -14.74
CA THR A 180 0.89 -36.27 -14.44
C THR A 180 1.37 -37.72 -14.63
N PRO A 181 1.30 -38.61 -13.62
CA PRO A 181 1.60 -40.01 -13.84
C PRO A 181 0.51 -40.59 -14.74
N SER A 182 0.92 -41.11 -15.90
CA SER A 182 0.05 -41.97 -16.74
C SER A 182 -0.18 -43.30 -16.03
N LEU A 183 -1.46 -43.61 -15.79
CA LEU A 183 -1.95 -44.96 -15.39
C LEU A 183 -1.89 -45.90 -16.58
#